data_44f77ae9bb8552672a4ce913955a4f72
#
_entry.id   44f77ae9bb8552672a4ce913955a4f72
#
_cell.length_a   1.000
_cell.length_b   1.000
_cell.length_c   1.000
_cell.angle_alpha   90.00
_cell.angle_beta   90.00
_cell.angle_gamma   90.00
#
_symmetry.space_group_name_H-M   'P 1'
#
loop_
_entity.id
_entity.type
_entity.pdbx_description
1 polymer ?
#
loop_
_entity_poly.entity_id
_entity_poly.type
_entity_poly.pdbx_seq_one_letter_code
_entity_poly.pdbx_strand_id
1 'polypeptide(L)'
;EQENIRFAWRFESAWTLIWVLRLVREPLTTPRNTCDVDRIIAIVRDTDNLAALACRPDNATLDKLELFRRYHWAVCQALENGQNIPSHLDANVTRERFHALSWYTRQPGFETWDGDTETSVARN
;
A
#
# COMPACT_ATOMS: atom_id res chain seq x y z
N GLU A 1 -6.26 -18.32 -11.56
CA GLU A 1 -5.36 -18.41 -10.42
C GLU A 1 -4.55 -17.12 -10.23
N GLN A 2 -3.95 -16.59 -11.32
CA GLN A 2 -3.24 -15.32 -11.25
C GLN A 2 -4.17 -14.15 -10.95
N GLU A 3 -5.40 -14.20 -11.43
CA GLU A 3 -6.39 -13.18 -11.12
C GLU A 3 -6.75 -13.18 -9.64
N ASN A 4 -6.89 -14.35 -9.03
CA ASN A 4 -7.16 -14.46 -7.59
C ASN A 4 -6.00 -13.90 -6.77
N ILE A 5 -4.77 -14.11 -7.21
CA ILE A 5 -3.59 -13.56 -6.54
C ILE A 5 -3.59 -12.04 -6.64
N ARG A 6 -3.92 -11.49 -7.82
CA ARG A 6 -4.01 -10.03 -7.99
C ARG A 6 -5.05 -9.41 -7.07
N PHE A 7 -6.23 -10.03 -6.97
CA PHE A 7 -7.28 -9.54 -6.08
C PHE A 7 -6.85 -9.59 -4.62
N ALA A 8 -6.13 -10.65 -4.23
CA ALA A 8 -5.64 -10.77 -2.87
C ALA A 8 -4.70 -9.62 -2.50
N TRP A 9 -3.79 -9.24 -3.40
CA TRP A 9 -2.86 -8.14 -3.15
C TRP A 9 -3.55 -6.78 -3.12
N ARG A 10 -4.64 -6.60 -3.85
CA ARG A 10 -5.40 -5.35 -3.80
C ARG A 10 -5.96 -5.03 -2.42
N PHE A 11 -6.16 -6.03 -1.58
CA PHE A 11 -6.59 -5.79 -0.21
C PHE A 11 -5.51 -5.08 0.62
N GLU A 12 -4.24 -5.24 0.27
CA GLU A 12 -3.17 -4.47 0.94
C GLU A 12 -3.30 -2.98 0.62
N SER A 13 -3.61 -2.63 -0.63
CA SER A 13 -3.89 -1.26 -1.00
C SER A 13 -5.12 -0.72 -0.28
N ALA A 14 -6.19 -1.53 -0.21
CA ALA A 14 -7.41 -1.15 0.50
C ALA A 14 -7.14 -0.90 1.99
N TRP A 15 -6.35 -1.74 2.64
CA TRP A 15 -5.98 -1.56 4.03
C TRP A 15 -5.26 -0.22 4.25
N THR A 16 -4.34 0.12 3.35
CA THR A 16 -3.61 1.38 3.42
C THR A 16 -4.56 2.58 3.31
N LEU A 17 -5.53 2.52 2.39
CA LEU A 17 -6.51 3.59 2.22
C LEU A 17 -7.47 3.68 3.40
N ILE A 18 -7.81 2.56 4.02
CA ILE A 18 -8.61 2.53 5.26
C ILE A 18 -7.85 3.29 6.36
N TRP A 19 -6.55 3.11 6.45
CA TRP A 19 -5.73 3.85 7.40
C TRP A 19 -5.75 5.36 7.09
N VAL A 20 -5.62 5.73 5.80
CA VAL A 20 -5.67 7.14 5.38
C VAL A 20 -7.01 7.78 5.75
N LEU A 21 -8.10 7.03 5.63
CA LEU A 21 -9.45 7.51 5.96
C LEU A 21 -9.76 7.49 7.45
N ARG A 22 -8.80 7.10 8.30
CA ARG A 22 -8.94 7.07 9.76
C ARG A 22 -10.00 6.09 10.25
N LEU A 23 -10.27 5.06 9.50
CA LEU A 23 -11.20 4.01 9.90
C LEU A 23 -10.61 3.05 10.91
N VAL A 24 -9.28 3.04 11.06
CA VAL A 24 -8.58 2.28 12.08
C VAL A 24 -7.67 3.20 12.87
N ARG A 25 -7.49 2.91 14.16
CA ARG A 25 -6.66 3.73 15.05
C ARG A 25 -5.21 3.30 15.07
N GLU A 26 -4.97 2.02 14.83
CA GLU A 26 -3.63 1.50 14.85
C GLU A 26 -2.77 2.10 13.73
N PRO A 27 -1.46 2.22 13.94
CA PRO A 27 -0.56 2.74 12.90
C PRO A 27 -0.45 1.75 11.76
N LEU A 28 -0.11 2.26 10.58
CA LEU A 28 0.24 1.43 9.44
C LEU A 28 1.60 0.81 9.72
N THR A 29 1.60 -0.49 10.03
CA THR A 29 2.79 -1.19 10.52
C THR A 29 3.77 -1.54 9.41
N THR A 30 4.94 -2.05 9.81
CA THR A 30 5.94 -2.57 8.88
C THR A 30 5.29 -3.64 7.98
N PRO A 31 5.55 -3.59 6.66
CA PRO A 31 4.87 -4.49 5.70
C PRO A 31 5.46 -5.90 5.72
N ARG A 32 5.29 -6.58 6.82
CA ARG A 32 5.80 -7.93 7.05
C ARG A 32 4.75 -9.00 6.74
N ASN A 33 3.53 -8.76 7.17
CA ASN A 33 2.43 -9.70 7.04
C ASN A 33 1.29 -9.10 6.25
N THR A 34 0.51 -9.99 5.60
CA THR A 34 -0.68 -9.56 4.89
C THR A 34 -1.75 -9.06 5.86
N CYS A 35 -2.61 -8.19 5.37
CA CYS A 35 -3.71 -7.65 6.16
C CYS A 35 -4.83 -8.69 6.35
N ASP A 36 -5.71 -8.42 7.32
CA ASP A 36 -6.88 -9.24 7.56
C ASP A 36 -8.01 -8.81 6.61
N VAL A 37 -8.24 -9.61 5.58
CA VAL A 37 -9.25 -9.32 4.55
C VAL A 37 -10.66 -9.24 5.14
N ASP A 38 -10.99 -10.15 6.05
CA ASP A 38 -12.33 -10.16 6.67
C ASP A 38 -12.59 -8.88 7.45
N ARG A 39 -11.57 -8.36 8.11
CA ARG A 39 -11.66 -7.10 8.82
C ARG A 39 -11.90 -5.93 7.87
N ILE A 40 -11.22 -5.91 6.72
CA ILE A 40 -11.42 -4.88 5.70
C ILE A 40 -12.87 -4.89 5.22
N ILE A 41 -13.38 -6.06 4.88
CA ILE A 41 -14.75 -6.22 4.40
C ILE A 41 -15.75 -5.72 5.44
N ALA A 42 -15.54 -6.08 6.70
CA ALA A 42 -16.41 -5.64 7.79
C ALA A 42 -16.41 -4.12 7.95
N ILE A 43 -15.22 -3.51 7.92
CA ILE A 43 -15.09 -2.06 8.05
C ILE A 43 -15.82 -1.32 6.93
N VAL A 44 -15.61 -1.75 5.68
CA VAL A 44 -16.22 -1.11 4.52
C VAL A 44 -17.74 -1.27 4.57
N ARG A 45 -18.21 -2.47 4.90
CA ARG A 45 -19.65 -2.73 4.98
C ARG A 45 -20.33 -1.89 6.05
N ASP A 46 -19.65 -1.69 7.18
CA ASP A 46 -20.22 -0.98 8.33
C ASP A 46 -20.07 0.54 8.23
N THR A 47 -19.40 1.04 7.21
CA THR A 47 -19.20 2.48 7.02
C THR A 47 -20.22 3.02 6.03
N ASP A 48 -21.08 3.92 6.49
CA ASP A 48 -22.22 4.41 5.69
C ASP A 48 -21.83 5.38 4.59
N ASN A 49 -20.92 6.31 4.87
CA ASN A 49 -20.59 7.35 3.89
C ASN A 49 -19.09 7.61 3.86
N LEU A 50 -18.40 6.88 2.96
CA LEU A 50 -16.95 7.00 2.83
C LEU A 50 -16.52 8.41 2.40
N ALA A 51 -17.34 9.09 1.60
CA ALA A 51 -17.00 10.41 1.08
C ALA A 51 -16.98 11.49 2.17
N ALA A 52 -17.66 11.25 3.28
CA ALA A 52 -17.73 12.22 4.39
C ALA A 52 -16.61 12.02 5.42
N LEU A 53 -15.76 11.03 5.26
CA LEU A 53 -14.72 10.73 6.24
C LEU A 53 -13.57 11.71 6.17
N ALA A 54 -13.00 12.02 7.32
CA ALA A 54 -11.81 12.83 7.42
C ALA A 54 -10.58 11.99 7.11
N CYS A 55 -9.74 12.49 6.20
CA CYS A 55 -8.49 11.83 5.88
C CYS A 55 -7.43 12.13 6.94
N ARG A 56 -6.38 11.32 6.97
CA ARG A 56 -5.23 11.57 7.83
C ARG A 56 -4.58 12.90 7.45
N PRO A 57 -4.02 13.63 8.42
CA PRO A 57 -3.27 14.85 8.10
C PRO A 57 -2.16 14.53 7.09
N ASP A 58 -1.90 15.49 6.19
CA ASP A 58 -0.91 15.33 5.13
C ASP A 58 0.47 14.90 5.66
N ASN A 59 0.88 15.47 6.80
CA ASN A 59 2.18 15.14 7.39
C ASN A 59 2.30 13.66 7.74
N ALA A 60 1.28 13.09 8.37
CA ALA A 60 1.31 11.68 8.75
C ALA A 60 1.36 10.78 7.51
N THR A 61 0.60 11.14 6.49
CA THR A 61 0.56 10.38 5.24
C THR A 61 1.90 10.47 4.50
N LEU A 62 2.48 11.67 4.43
CA LEU A 62 3.77 11.87 3.77
C LEU A 62 4.90 11.18 4.51
N ASP A 63 4.87 11.16 5.84
CA ASP A 63 5.86 10.42 6.62
C ASP A 63 5.80 8.92 6.32
N LYS A 64 4.61 8.37 6.20
CA LYS A 64 4.45 6.95 5.83
C LYS A 64 4.87 6.70 4.39
N LEU A 65 4.57 7.62 3.47
CA LEU A 65 5.03 7.50 2.09
C LEU A 65 6.56 7.41 2.03
N GLU A 66 7.27 8.27 2.76
CA GLU A 66 8.73 8.24 2.79
C GLU A 66 9.25 6.95 3.38
N LEU A 67 8.64 6.47 4.46
CA LEU A 67 9.03 5.21 5.08
C LEU A 67 8.84 4.04 4.10
N PHE A 68 7.69 3.98 3.44
CA PHE A 68 7.42 2.89 2.49
C PHE A 68 8.24 3.02 1.21
N ARG A 69 8.63 4.23 0.83
CA ARG A 69 9.59 4.43 -0.25
C ARG A 69 10.93 3.76 0.07
N ARG A 70 11.40 3.90 1.30
CA ARG A 70 12.63 3.26 1.75
C ARG A 70 12.50 1.74 1.80
N TYR A 71 11.36 1.23 2.26
CA TYR A 71 11.09 -0.22 2.24
C TYR A 71 11.10 -0.75 0.81
N HIS A 72 10.43 -0.07 -0.09
CA HIS A 72 10.35 -0.46 -1.49
C HIS A 72 11.74 -0.44 -2.13
N TRP A 73 12.52 0.59 -1.84
CA TRP A 73 13.89 0.68 -2.33
C TRP A 73 14.74 -0.51 -1.84
N ALA A 74 14.63 -0.86 -0.56
CA ALA A 74 15.37 -1.99 0.01
C ALA A 74 15.00 -3.31 -0.66
N VAL A 75 13.72 -3.52 -0.93
CA VAL A 75 13.27 -4.71 -1.66
C VAL A 75 13.84 -4.75 -3.07
N CYS A 76 13.76 -3.64 -3.80
CA CYS A 76 14.28 -3.56 -5.16
C CYS A 76 15.78 -3.79 -5.22
N GLN A 77 16.55 -3.23 -4.30
CA GLN A 77 17.99 -3.43 -4.23
C GLN A 77 18.35 -4.89 -3.95
N ALA A 78 17.63 -5.52 -3.05
CA ALA A 78 17.87 -6.94 -2.75
C ALA A 78 17.62 -7.80 -3.99
N LEU A 79 16.51 -7.54 -4.70
CA LEU A 79 16.19 -8.28 -5.91
C LEU A 79 17.22 -8.07 -7.02
N GLU A 80 17.66 -6.84 -7.24
CA GLU A 80 18.68 -6.52 -8.25
C GLU A 80 20.01 -7.21 -7.96
N ASN A 81 20.38 -7.28 -6.70
CA ASN A 81 21.68 -7.83 -6.30
C ASN A 81 21.63 -9.33 -6.02
N GLY A 82 20.49 -9.99 -6.24
CA GLY A 82 20.32 -11.41 -5.97
C GLY A 82 20.43 -11.76 -4.50
N GLN A 83 20.17 -10.80 -3.63
CA GLN A 83 20.23 -10.98 -2.18
C GLN A 83 18.85 -11.29 -1.60
N ASN A 84 18.84 -11.81 -0.38
CA ASN A 84 17.59 -12.05 0.33
C ASN A 84 16.94 -10.72 0.72
N ILE A 85 15.62 -10.66 0.56
CA ILE A 85 14.85 -9.51 1.03
C ILE A 85 14.93 -9.45 2.55
N PRO A 86 15.06 -8.25 3.14
CA PRO A 86 15.08 -8.13 4.61
C PRO A 86 13.92 -8.87 5.26
N SER A 87 14.19 -9.60 6.34
CA SER A 87 13.22 -10.53 6.95
C SER A 87 11.96 -9.85 7.47
N HIS A 88 12.02 -8.55 7.74
CA HIS A 88 10.89 -7.77 8.25
C HIS A 88 10.01 -7.18 7.13
N LEU A 89 10.32 -7.48 5.87
CA LEU A 89 9.57 -6.95 4.72
C LEU A 89 9.03 -8.09 3.87
N ASP A 90 7.78 -7.95 3.44
CA ASP A 90 7.21 -8.76 2.38
C ASP A 90 7.20 -7.91 1.11
N ALA A 91 7.76 -8.42 0.02
CA ALA A 91 7.93 -7.66 -1.21
C ALA A 91 6.60 -7.18 -1.80
N ASN A 92 5.59 -8.06 -1.80
CA ASN A 92 4.30 -7.74 -2.40
C ASN A 92 3.49 -6.79 -1.52
N VAL A 93 3.49 -7.01 -0.21
CA VAL A 93 2.82 -6.11 0.74
C VAL A 93 3.44 -4.71 0.65
N THR A 94 4.76 -4.64 0.61
CA THR A 94 5.49 -3.38 0.50
C THR A 94 5.08 -2.64 -0.78
N ARG A 95 5.08 -3.34 -1.91
CA ARG A 95 4.75 -2.74 -3.20
C ARG A 95 3.33 -2.20 -3.23
N GLU A 96 2.37 -3.00 -2.76
CA GLU A 96 0.97 -2.60 -2.80
C GLU A 96 0.68 -1.41 -1.89
N ARG A 97 1.24 -1.39 -0.69
CA ARG A 97 1.04 -0.28 0.23
C ARG A 97 1.74 0.98 -0.25
N PHE A 98 2.95 0.85 -0.80
CA PHE A 98 3.66 1.98 -1.39
C PHE A 98 2.89 2.55 -2.58
N HIS A 99 2.32 1.69 -3.42
CA HIS A 99 1.49 2.10 -4.53
C HIS A 99 0.28 2.91 -4.07
N ALA A 100 -0.43 2.44 -3.06
CA ALA A 100 -1.60 3.13 -2.54
C ALA A 100 -1.25 4.51 -1.99
N LEU A 101 -0.17 4.61 -1.22
CA LEU A 101 0.28 5.89 -0.67
C LEU A 101 0.73 6.85 -1.78
N SER A 102 1.43 6.33 -2.78
CA SER A 102 1.90 7.13 -3.92
C SER A 102 0.74 7.66 -4.74
N TRP A 103 -0.26 6.82 -4.98
CA TRP A 103 -1.46 7.22 -5.70
C TRP A 103 -2.26 8.28 -4.92
N TYR A 104 -2.47 8.05 -3.63
CA TYR A 104 -3.21 8.98 -2.79
C TYR A 104 -2.54 10.36 -2.73
N THR A 105 -1.21 10.39 -2.65
CA THR A 105 -0.46 11.65 -2.57
C THR A 105 -0.11 12.22 -3.94
N ARG A 106 -0.57 11.58 -5.01
CA ARG A 106 -0.39 12.01 -6.40
C ARG A 106 1.07 12.16 -6.78
N GLN A 107 1.89 11.18 -6.42
CA GLN A 107 3.29 11.19 -6.82
C GLN A 107 3.42 11.01 -8.34
N PRO A 108 4.48 11.58 -8.96
CA PRO A 108 4.69 11.41 -10.40
C PRO A 108 4.73 9.93 -10.79
N GLY A 109 4.01 9.57 -11.86
CA GLY A 109 3.86 8.19 -12.31
C GLY A 109 2.74 7.42 -11.65
N PHE A 110 2.00 8.05 -10.72
CA PHE A 110 0.91 7.40 -9.99
C PHE A 110 -0.40 8.17 -10.10
N GLU A 111 -0.59 8.90 -11.19
CA GLU A 111 -1.79 9.71 -11.40
C GLU A 111 -3.02 8.84 -11.66
N THR A 112 -2.84 7.68 -12.31
CA THR A 112 -3.91 6.70 -12.48
C THR A 112 -3.53 5.40 -11.77
N TRP A 113 -4.54 4.68 -11.28
CA TRP A 113 -4.26 3.52 -10.45
C TRP A 113 -3.59 2.37 -11.20
N ASP A 114 -4.22 1.91 -12.28
CA ASP A 114 -3.78 0.67 -12.93
C ASP A 114 -2.69 0.87 -13.98
N GLY A 115 -2.82 1.90 -14.79
CA GLY A 115 -1.88 2.13 -15.90
C GLY A 115 -0.49 2.50 -15.44
N ASP A 116 -0.41 3.32 -14.41
CA ASP A 116 0.88 3.85 -13.95
C ASP A 116 1.71 2.82 -13.21
N THR A 117 1.07 1.84 -12.59
CA THR A 117 1.78 0.76 -11.91
C THR A 117 2.64 -0.04 -12.89
N GLU A 118 2.07 -0.41 -14.02
CA GLU A 118 2.81 -1.14 -15.05
C GLU A 118 3.96 -0.32 -15.59
N THR A 119 3.70 0.96 -15.86
CA THR A 119 4.71 1.86 -16.40
C THR A 119 5.86 2.03 -15.41
N SER A 120 5.56 2.20 -14.13
CA SER A 120 6.58 2.35 -13.09
C SER A 120 7.43 1.10 -12.96
N VAL A 121 6.82 -0.08 -13.00
CA VAL A 121 7.55 -1.35 -12.93
C VAL A 121 8.43 -1.54 -14.15
N ALA A 122 7.94 -1.20 -15.34
CA ALA A 122 8.70 -1.33 -16.58
C ALA A 122 9.93 -0.43 -16.60
N ARG A 123 9.89 0.71 -15.94
CA ARG A 123 11.02 1.65 -15.89
C ARG A 123 12.08 1.27 -14.87
N ASN A 124 11.73 0.46 -13.93
CA ASN A 124 12.62 0.01 -12.88
C ASN A 124 13.24 -1.33 -13.20
#